data_f11ed665910eb37b0a02da36ff219cec
#
_entry.id   f11ed665910eb37b0a02da36ff219cec
#
_cell.length_a   1.000
_cell.length_b   1.000
_cell.length_c   1.000
_cell.angle_alpha   90.00
_cell.angle_beta   90.00
_cell.angle_gamma   90.00
#
_symmetry.space_group_name_H-M   'P 1'
#
loop_
_entity.id
_entity.type
_entity.pdbx_description
1 polymer ?
#
loop_
_entity_poly.entity_id
_entity_poly.type
_entity_poly.pdbx_seq_one_letter_code
_entity_poly.pdbx_strand_id
1 'polypeptide(L)'
;MKRSSRGGRTATSFLVAATLVHTFIIGMQTTEIGHLPLVGTTGALSIFVWLSSIAYLYTETTSNERSMGVFIAPLLVALQIIPTISRYEVAVRPPVLESPWFVLHISSLLFAYASFSVACVIGITYMLLFKELKAKHVGFFYNRLPSLQILDVMNMRAITIGWLFLTIGVIVGGVWALQAQAEFDDPRVQAMSVLDPKIFIALLCWVVYSFELYARRSVGWTGWRTAKFSIIGFAIVLLNFLPVGYFLTRTHNF
;
A
#
# COMPACT_ATOMS: atom_id res chain seq x y z
N MET A 1 19.05 18.17 -15.45
CA MET A 1 18.77 17.92 -14.00
C MET A 1 18.03 19.15 -13.44
N LYS A 2 16.70 19.12 -13.32
CA LYS A 2 15.96 20.21 -12.65
C LYS A 2 16.34 20.16 -11.16
N ARG A 3 17.03 21.18 -10.67
CA ARG A 3 17.33 21.37 -9.23
C ARG A 3 16.00 21.26 -8.48
N SER A 4 15.93 20.40 -7.45
CA SER A 4 14.79 20.31 -6.55
C SER A 4 14.41 21.73 -6.10
N SER A 5 13.21 22.17 -6.48
CA SER A 5 12.75 23.52 -6.16
C SER A 5 12.71 23.70 -4.63
N ARG A 6 12.94 24.93 -4.13
CA ARG A 6 12.81 25.24 -2.69
C ARG A 6 11.44 24.79 -2.17
N GLY A 7 10.38 25.01 -2.95
CA GLY A 7 9.03 24.55 -2.62
C GLY A 7 8.90 23.03 -2.50
N GLY A 8 9.55 22.25 -3.36
CA GLY A 8 9.55 20.79 -3.25
C GLY A 8 10.21 20.31 -1.95
N ARG A 9 11.34 20.89 -1.54
CA ARG A 9 11.99 20.54 -0.27
C ARG A 9 11.12 20.87 0.94
N THR A 10 10.50 22.04 0.92
CA THR A 10 9.57 22.46 1.96
C THR A 10 8.38 21.50 2.07
N ALA A 11 7.76 21.12 0.94
CA ALA A 11 6.66 20.16 0.92
C ALA A 11 7.07 18.78 1.48
N THR A 12 8.26 18.27 1.09
CA THR A 12 8.80 17.04 1.67
C THR A 12 9.00 17.15 3.19
N SER A 13 9.55 18.29 3.67
CA SER A 13 9.75 18.49 5.11
C SER A 13 8.42 18.49 5.88
N PHE A 14 7.36 19.11 5.33
CA PHE A 14 6.03 19.07 5.94
C PHE A 14 5.45 17.64 5.92
N LEU A 15 5.62 16.88 4.84
CA LEU A 15 5.17 15.50 4.81
C LEU A 15 5.91 14.61 5.81
N VAL A 16 7.23 14.80 5.95
CA VAL A 16 8.03 14.10 6.98
C VAL A 16 7.51 14.46 8.38
N ALA A 17 7.31 15.75 8.67
CA ALA A 17 6.78 16.18 9.96
C ALA A 17 5.39 15.59 10.23
N ALA A 18 4.49 15.62 9.25
CA ALA A 18 3.16 15.01 9.35
C ALA A 18 3.24 13.50 9.61
N THR A 19 4.14 12.79 8.91
CA THR A 19 4.37 11.35 9.12
C THR A 19 4.90 11.06 10.53
N LEU A 20 5.81 11.89 11.07
CA LEU A 20 6.30 11.75 12.44
C LEU A 20 5.20 12.00 13.48
N VAL A 21 4.39 13.05 13.30
CA VAL A 21 3.22 13.30 14.17
C VAL A 21 2.24 12.12 14.10
N HIS A 22 1.98 11.58 12.91
CA HIS A 22 1.11 10.42 12.75
C HIS A 22 1.70 9.17 13.46
N THR A 23 3.02 8.96 13.36
CA THR A 23 3.72 7.90 14.13
C THR A 23 3.51 8.06 15.63
N PHE A 24 3.63 9.28 16.14
CA PHE A 24 3.40 9.59 17.55
C PHE A 24 1.95 9.29 17.96
N ILE A 25 0.97 9.69 17.16
CA ILE A 25 -0.46 9.42 17.42
C ILE A 25 -0.72 7.90 17.45
N ILE A 26 -0.21 7.14 16.48
CA ILE A 26 -0.33 5.67 16.48
C ILE A 26 0.33 5.07 17.73
N GLY A 27 1.50 5.59 18.14
CA GLY A 27 2.17 5.16 19.37
C GLY A 27 1.31 5.41 20.61
N MET A 28 0.72 6.59 20.75
CA MET A 28 -0.20 6.90 21.86
C MET A 28 -1.42 5.98 21.87
N GLN A 29 -2.06 5.79 20.72
CA GLN A 29 -3.18 4.84 20.60
C GLN A 29 -2.77 3.43 21.01
N THR A 30 -1.57 2.99 20.56
CA THR A 30 -1.04 1.67 20.91
C THR A 30 -0.82 1.51 22.41
N THR A 31 -0.34 2.55 23.10
CA THR A 31 -0.17 2.52 24.57
C THR A 31 -1.49 2.52 25.33
N GLU A 32 -2.51 3.21 24.81
CA GLU A 32 -3.84 3.29 25.40
C GLU A 32 -4.61 1.97 25.30
N ILE A 33 -4.56 1.33 24.13
CA ILE A 33 -5.32 0.08 23.86
C ILE A 33 -4.51 -1.20 24.08
N GLY A 34 -3.20 -1.09 24.34
CA GLY A 34 -2.28 -2.21 24.56
C GLY A 34 -1.83 -2.96 23.32
N HIS A 35 -2.22 -2.53 22.11
CA HIS A 35 -1.82 -3.14 20.84
C HIS A 35 -1.89 -2.14 19.66
N LEU A 36 -1.26 -2.46 18.53
CA LEU A 36 -1.41 -1.65 17.32
C LEU A 36 -2.88 -1.62 16.85
N PRO A 37 -3.41 -0.46 16.43
CA PRO A 37 -4.78 -0.31 15.96
C PRO A 37 -4.99 -0.90 14.55
N LEU A 38 -4.68 -2.19 14.38
CA LEU A 38 -4.80 -2.93 13.12
C LEU A 38 -6.20 -3.55 12.93
N VAL A 39 -6.95 -3.69 14.01
CA VAL A 39 -8.30 -4.26 14.00
C VAL A 39 -9.32 -3.14 13.88
N GLY A 40 -10.32 -3.35 13.02
CA GLY A 40 -11.31 -2.32 12.72
C GLY A 40 -10.94 -1.42 11.55
N THR A 41 -11.96 -0.97 10.81
CA THR A 41 -11.78 -0.24 9.53
C THR A 41 -11.06 1.09 9.72
N THR A 42 -11.39 1.83 10.78
CA THR A 42 -10.83 3.16 11.05
C THR A 42 -9.33 3.10 11.38
N GLY A 43 -8.93 2.18 12.29
CA GLY A 43 -7.54 1.99 12.65
C GLY A 43 -6.69 1.49 11.49
N ALA A 44 -7.19 0.46 10.78
CA ALA A 44 -6.52 -0.08 9.61
C ALA A 44 -6.32 0.97 8.50
N LEU A 45 -7.32 1.83 8.25
CA LEU A 45 -7.21 2.91 7.27
C LEU A 45 -6.19 3.96 7.70
N SER A 46 -6.18 4.34 8.98
CA SER A 46 -5.17 5.29 9.51
C SER A 46 -3.76 4.75 9.34
N ILE A 47 -3.52 3.49 9.70
CA ILE A 47 -2.22 2.83 9.50
C ILE A 47 -1.87 2.72 8.00
N PHE A 48 -2.85 2.40 7.14
CA PHE A 48 -2.63 2.36 5.70
C PHE A 48 -2.16 3.72 5.15
N VAL A 49 -2.76 4.83 5.57
CA VAL A 49 -2.35 6.19 5.17
C VAL A 49 -0.94 6.51 5.67
N TRP A 50 -0.64 6.17 6.92
CA TRP A 50 0.69 6.32 7.50
C TRP A 50 1.74 5.53 6.72
N LEU A 51 1.50 4.26 6.43
CA LEU A 51 2.39 3.41 5.63
C LEU A 51 2.53 3.90 4.19
N SER A 52 1.44 4.44 3.59
CA SER A 52 1.48 5.05 2.26
C SER A 52 2.37 6.29 2.22
N SER A 53 2.37 7.11 3.29
CA SER A 53 3.28 8.26 3.40
C SER A 53 4.74 7.81 3.47
N ILE A 54 5.04 6.76 4.21
CA ILE A 54 6.38 6.16 4.30
C ILE A 54 6.83 5.58 2.95
N ALA A 55 5.96 4.81 2.28
CA ALA A 55 6.24 4.23 0.97
C ALA A 55 6.51 5.32 -0.08
N TYR A 56 5.74 6.41 -0.03
CA TYR A 56 5.97 7.54 -0.91
C TYR A 56 7.28 8.27 -0.58
N LEU A 57 7.56 8.58 0.68
CA LEU A 57 8.82 9.22 1.11
C LEU A 57 10.05 8.38 0.70
N TYR A 58 9.97 7.05 0.85
CA TYR A 58 11.00 6.15 0.34
C TYR A 58 11.19 6.31 -1.18
N THR A 59 10.10 6.29 -1.92
CA THR A 59 10.14 6.41 -3.39
C THR A 59 10.66 7.77 -3.83
N GLU A 60 10.23 8.86 -3.17
CA GLU A 60 10.67 10.23 -3.43
C GLU A 60 12.16 10.41 -3.15
N THR A 61 12.61 9.98 -1.96
CA THR A 61 14.00 10.16 -1.53
C THR A 61 14.98 9.35 -2.36
N THR A 62 14.64 8.10 -2.66
CA THR A 62 15.48 7.22 -3.47
C THR A 62 15.53 7.64 -4.94
N SER A 63 14.44 8.22 -5.48
CA SER A 63 14.39 8.74 -6.87
C SER A 63 14.96 10.15 -7.00
N ASN A 64 15.14 10.84 -5.88
CA ASN A 64 15.57 12.24 -5.83
C ASN A 64 14.62 13.19 -6.60
N GLU A 65 13.31 12.84 -6.63
CA GLU A 65 12.27 13.55 -7.38
C GLU A 65 11.04 13.80 -6.51
N ARG A 66 10.61 15.06 -6.40
CA ARG A 66 9.60 15.55 -5.44
C ARG A 66 8.29 15.98 -6.06
N SER A 67 8.18 16.02 -7.37
CA SER A 67 6.99 16.58 -8.04
C SER A 67 5.74 15.73 -7.89
N MET A 68 5.89 14.43 -7.58
CA MET A 68 4.76 13.52 -7.37
C MET A 68 3.97 13.82 -6.08
N GLY A 69 4.55 14.53 -5.13
CA GLY A 69 3.87 14.96 -3.90
C GLY A 69 2.59 15.76 -4.14
N VAL A 70 2.53 16.51 -5.23
CA VAL A 70 1.32 17.28 -5.63
C VAL A 70 0.10 16.39 -5.86
N PHE A 71 0.30 15.13 -6.25
CA PHE A 71 -0.77 14.16 -6.51
C PHE A 71 -1.01 13.24 -5.32
N ILE A 72 0.06 12.83 -4.63
CA ILE A 72 -0.02 11.85 -3.56
C ILE A 72 -0.46 12.50 -2.24
N ALA A 73 0.06 13.66 -1.87
CA ALA A 73 -0.30 14.29 -0.61
C ALA A 73 -1.79 14.63 -0.46
N PRO A 74 -2.49 15.20 -1.47
CA PRO A 74 -3.94 15.42 -1.38
C PRO A 74 -4.73 14.11 -1.21
N LEU A 75 -4.28 13.00 -1.85
CA LEU A 75 -4.91 11.70 -1.70
C LEU A 75 -4.75 11.17 -0.27
N LEU A 76 -3.55 11.28 0.31
CA LEU A 76 -3.31 10.88 1.70
C LEU A 76 -4.17 11.69 2.68
N VAL A 77 -4.29 13.01 2.46
CA VAL A 77 -5.14 13.89 3.28
C VAL A 77 -6.60 13.47 3.16
N ALA A 78 -7.10 13.25 1.94
CA ALA A 78 -8.49 12.83 1.71
C ALA A 78 -8.81 11.50 2.40
N LEU A 79 -7.91 10.53 2.34
CA LEU A 79 -8.06 9.24 3.02
C LEU A 79 -7.99 9.39 4.54
N GLN A 80 -7.15 10.30 5.07
CA GLN A 80 -6.99 10.51 6.50
C GLN A 80 -8.17 11.25 7.13
N ILE A 81 -8.96 12.00 6.37
CA ILE A 81 -10.18 12.65 6.88
C ILE A 81 -11.13 11.60 7.47
N ILE A 82 -11.29 10.44 6.82
CA ILE A 82 -12.22 9.40 7.25
C ILE A 82 -11.91 8.92 8.69
N PRO A 83 -10.71 8.42 9.02
CA PRO A 83 -10.40 8.02 10.39
C PRO A 83 -10.38 9.18 11.39
N THR A 84 -10.11 10.41 10.93
CA THR A 84 -10.08 11.59 11.82
C THR A 84 -11.47 12.01 12.29
N ILE A 85 -12.49 11.90 11.45
CA ILE A 85 -13.88 12.28 11.80
C ILE A 85 -14.69 11.12 12.36
N SER A 86 -14.23 9.88 12.15
CA SER A 86 -14.90 8.68 12.67
C SER A 86 -14.67 8.55 14.17
N ARG A 87 -15.68 8.08 14.89
CA ARG A 87 -15.48 7.70 16.29
C ARG A 87 -14.53 6.51 16.35
N TYR A 88 -13.52 6.62 17.19
CA TYR A 88 -12.62 5.51 17.44
C TYR A 88 -13.35 4.45 18.28
N GLU A 89 -13.68 3.35 17.63
CA GLU A 89 -14.25 2.19 18.32
C GLU A 89 -13.10 1.26 18.70
N VAL A 90 -12.95 1.01 19.99
CA VAL A 90 -12.03 -0.02 20.48
C VAL A 90 -12.65 -1.37 20.13
N ALA A 91 -12.24 -1.95 19.00
CA ALA A 91 -12.66 -3.28 18.64
C ALA A 91 -12.10 -4.29 19.66
N VAL A 92 -12.98 -5.14 20.20
CA VAL A 92 -12.54 -6.25 21.07
C VAL A 92 -11.66 -7.18 20.23
N ARG A 93 -10.42 -7.34 20.65
CA ARG A 93 -9.45 -8.19 19.94
C ARG A 93 -9.59 -9.63 20.41
N PRO A 94 -9.96 -10.59 19.54
CA PRO A 94 -9.94 -12.00 19.87
C PRO A 94 -8.52 -12.47 20.23
N PRO A 95 -8.33 -13.40 21.19
CA PRO A 95 -7.00 -13.87 21.60
C PRO A 95 -6.13 -14.38 20.44
N VAL A 96 -6.72 -14.99 19.43
CA VAL A 96 -6.00 -15.46 18.22
C VAL A 96 -5.29 -14.34 17.47
N LEU A 97 -5.75 -13.09 17.60
CA LEU A 97 -5.14 -11.92 16.96
C LEU A 97 -4.06 -11.25 17.84
N GLU A 98 -3.80 -11.74 19.05
CA GLU A 98 -2.75 -11.21 19.93
C GLU A 98 -1.35 -11.68 19.55
N SER A 99 -1.26 -12.71 18.70
CA SER A 99 0.00 -13.28 18.25
C SER A 99 0.87 -12.23 17.53
N PRO A 100 2.19 -12.14 17.85
CA PRO A 100 3.14 -11.31 17.11
C PRO A 100 3.18 -11.64 15.62
N TRP A 101 2.95 -12.89 15.25
CA TRP A 101 2.88 -13.33 13.86
C TRP A 101 1.71 -12.68 13.09
N PHE A 102 0.55 -12.54 13.75
CA PHE A 102 -0.57 -11.81 13.18
C PHE A 102 -0.23 -10.35 12.92
N VAL A 103 0.38 -9.67 13.90
CA VAL A 103 0.78 -8.26 13.78
C VAL A 103 1.76 -8.08 12.62
N LEU A 104 2.76 -8.95 12.51
CA LEU A 104 3.74 -8.92 11.44
C LEU A 104 3.10 -9.19 10.07
N HIS A 105 2.21 -10.20 9.99
CA HIS A 105 1.45 -10.52 8.78
C HIS A 105 0.65 -9.32 8.26
N ILE A 106 -0.23 -8.77 9.10
CA ILE A 106 -1.11 -7.67 8.68
C ILE A 106 -0.31 -6.40 8.38
N SER A 107 0.68 -6.06 9.19
CA SER A 107 1.53 -4.88 8.95
C SER A 107 2.29 -5.00 7.63
N SER A 108 2.81 -6.19 7.30
CA SER A 108 3.49 -6.43 6.04
C SER A 108 2.54 -6.32 4.84
N LEU A 109 1.34 -6.89 4.93
CA LEU A 109 0.34 -6.77 3.87
C LEU A 109 -0.12 -5.32 3.67
N LEU A 110 -0.38 -4.58 4.75
CA LEU A 110 -0.78 -3.17 4.66
C LEU A 110 0.32 -2.33 4.03
N PHE A 111 1.60 -2.59 4.36
CA PHE A 111 2.71 -1.86 3.74
C PHE A 111 2.88 -2.22 2.26
N ALA A 112 2.66 -3.48 1.89
CA ALA A 112 2.64 -3.90 0.50
C ALA A 112 1.55 -3.15 -0.29
N TYR A 113 0.32 -3.14 0.22
CA TYR A 113 -0.81 -2.47 -0.42
C TYR A 113 -0.63 -0.94 -0.47
N ALA A 114 -0.06 -0.35 0.58
CA ALA A 114 0.32 1.06 0.61
C ALA A 114 1.33 1.40 -0.51
N SER A 115 2.34 0.56 -0.69
CA SER A 115 3.34 0.71 -1.75
C SER A 115 2.73 0.54 -3.15
N PHE A 116 1.82 -0.40 -3.33
CA PHE A 116 1.10 -0.60 -4.59
C PHE A 116 0.13 0.55 -4.90
N SER A 117 -0.47 1.19 -3.88
CA SER A 117 -1.28 2.39 -4.09
C SER A 117 -0.44 3.55 -4.63
N VAL A 118 0.75 3.75 -4.08
CA VAL A 118 1.73 4.73 -4.59
C VAL A 118 2.13 4.40 -6.02
N ALA A 119 2.45 3.13 -6.32
CA ALA A 119 2.76 2.69 -7.69
C ALA A 119 1.61 2.93 -8.66
N CYS A 120 0.37 2.69 -8.25
CA CYS A 120 -0.82 2.95 -9.05
C CYS A 120 -0.96 4.43 -9.41
N VAL A 121 -0.83 5.34 -8.44
CA VAL A 121 -0.88 6.80 -8.69
C VAL A 121 0.21 7.23 -9.64
N ILE A 122 1.45 6.72 -9.47
CA ILE A 122 2.56 6.99 -10.39
C ILE A 122 2.25 6.42 -11.78
N GLY A 123 1.69 5.23 -11.87
CA GLY A 123 1.28 4.59 -13.12
C GLY A 123 0.21 5.39 -13.87
N ILE A 124 -0.81 5.87 -13.17
CA ILE A 124 -1.85 6.75 -13.75
C ILE A 124 -1.23 8.04 -14.27
N THR A 125 -0.39 8.71 -13.48
CA THR A 125 0.26 9.95 -13.89
C THR A 125 1.22 9.74 -15.06
N TYR A 126 1.93 8.60 -15.10
CA TYR A 126 2.71 8.18 -16.28
C TYR A 126 1.85 8.11 -17.53
N MET A 127 0.69 7.43 -17.45
CA MET A 127 -0.20 7.27 -18.61
C MET A 127 -0.79 8.60 -19.09
N LEU A 128 -1.11 9.51 -18.19
CA LEU A 128 -1.64 10.84 -18.52
C LEU A 128 -0.58 11.68 -19.21
N LEU A 129 0.65 11.72 -18.66
CA LEU A 129 1.78 12.40 -19.30
C LEU A 129 2.12 11.81 -20.68
N PHE A 130 2.12 10.48 -20.79
CA PHE A 130 2.37 9.81 -22.08
C PHE A 130 1.34 10.19 -23.14
N LYS A 131 0.05 10.32 -22.78
CA LYS A 131 -1.01 10.76 -23.69
C LYS A 131 -0.79 12.21 -24.16
N GLU A 132 -0.43 13.13 -23.25
CA GLU A 132 -0.12 14.52 -23.63
C GLU A 132 1.05 14.59 -24.63
N LEU A 133 2.14 13.86 -24.34
CA LEU A 133 3.30 13.82 -25.22
C LEU A 133 2.99 13.23 -26.60
N LYS A 134 2.20 12.14 -26.64
CA LYS A 134 1.78 11.52 -27.90
C LYS A 134 0.89 12.44 -28.73
N ALA A 135 0.04 13.24 -28.08
CA ALA A 135 -0.79 14.23 -28.74
C ALA A 135 -0.02 15.50 -29.15
N LYS A 136 1.28 15.58 -28.86
CA LYS A 136 2.15 16.78 -29.09
C LYS A 136 1.56 18.04 -28.42
N HIS A 137 0.85 17.87 -27.32
CA HIS A 137 0.21 18.93 -26.56
C HIS A 137 0.97 19.15 -25.24
N VAL A 138 1.41 20.39 -25.02
CA VAL A 138 2.06 20.79 -23.77
C VAL A 138 0.99 21.20 -22.77
N GLY A 139 0.52 20.22 -21.99
CA GLY A 139 -0.60 20.41 -21.06
C GLY A 139 -0.18 20.54 -19.60
N PHE A 140 -1.14 20.27 -18.73
CA PHE A 140 -0.98 20.37 -17.27
C PHE A 140 0.09 19.42 -16.72
N PHE A 141 0.10 18.18 -17.19
CA PHE A 141 1.01 17.13 -16.70
C PHE A 141 2.44 17.36 -17.18
N TYR A 142 2.63 17.75 -18.44
CA TYR A 142 3.95 18.05 -18.99
C TYR A 142 4.72 19.10 -18.18
N ASN A 143 4.03 20.14 -17.73
CA ASN A 143 4.67 21.24 -17.01
C ASN A 143 4.98 20.93 -15.54
N ARG A 144 4.34 19.93 -14.95
CA ARG A 144 4.42 19.63 -13.51
C ARG A 144 5.09 18.31 -13.17
N LEU A 145 5.01 17.33 -14.07
CA LEU A 145 5.57 16.01 -13.84
C LEU A 145 7.04 15.91 -14.25
N PRO A 146 7.79 14.98 -13.67
CA PRO A 146 9.13 14.63 -14.14
C PRO A 146 9.03 13.88 -15.47
N SER A 147 10.19 13.55 -16.05
CA SER A 147 10.24 12.77 -17.29
C SER A 147 9.60 11.39 -17.10
N LEU A 148 9.08 10.82 -18.20
CA LEU A 148 8.53 9.45 -18.20
C LEU A 148 9.53 8.42 -17.64
N GLN A 149 10.83 8.61 -17.90
CA GLN A 149 11.87 7.72 -17.37
C GLN A 149 11.96 7.78 -15.85
N ILE A 150 11.85 8.95 -15.25
CA ILE A 150 11.85 9.09 -13.77
C ILE A 150 10.60 8.47 -13.17
N LEU A 151 9.42 8.73 -13.77
CA LEU A 151 8.16 8.09 -13.31
C LEU A 151 8.24 6.57 -13.39
N ASP A 152 8.84 6.02 -14.44
CA ASP A 152 9.04 4.59 -14.60
C ASP A 152 9.96 4.01 -13.50
N VAL A 153 11.04 4.71 -13.15
CA VAL A 153 11.92 4.31 -12.03
C VAL A 153 11.20 4.39 -10.69
N MET A 154 10.44 5.46 -10.43
CA MET A 154 9.66 5.62 -9.19
C MET A 154 8.62 4.51 -9.05
N ASN A 155 7.88 4.23 -10.12
CA ASN A 155 6.90 3.15 -10.18
C ASN A 155 7.51 1.80 -9.80
N MET A 156 8.65 1.46 -10.40
CA MET A 156 9.35 0.20 -10.12
C MET A 156 9.86 0.08 -8.69
N ARG A 157 10.31 1.17 -8.08
CA ARG A 157 10.72 1.15 -6.67
C ARG A 157 9.55 0.86 -5.73
N ALA A 158 8.41 1.51 -5.97
CA ALA A 158 7.20 1.26 -5.21
C ALA A 158 6.72 -0.19 -5.36
N ILE A 159 6.73 -0.75 -6.59
CA ILE A 159 6.37 -2.14 -6.85
C ILE A 159 7.33 -3.10 -6.15
N THR A 160 8.65 -2.87 -6.27
CA THR A 160 9.65 -3.78 -5.70
C THR A 160 9.53 -3.90 -4.19
N ILE A 161 9.36 -2.76 -3.49
CA ILE A 161 9.21 -2.80 -2.04
C ILE A 161 7.84 -3.38 -1.64
N GLY A 162 6.78 -3.06 -2.37
CA GLY A 162 5.46 -3.65 -2.17
C GLY A 162 5.46 -5.17 -2.35
N TRP A 163 6.10 -5.68 -3.39
CA TRP A 163 6.23 -7.11 -3.65
C TRP A 163 7.03 -7.84 -2.57
N LEU A 164 8.12 -7.23 -2.08
CA LEU A 164 8.91 -7.78 -0.99
C LEU A 164 8.06 -7.96 0.27
N PHE A 165 7.33 -6.91 0.68
CA PHE A 165 6.47 -6.96 1.86
C PHE A 165 5.24 -7.86 1.66
N LEU A 166 4.69 -7.95 0.45
CA LEU A 166 3.64 -8.92 0.15
C LEU A 166 4.15 -10.36 0.32
N THR A 167 5.36 -10.65 -0.16
CA THR A 167 5.99 -11.96 0.01
C THR A 167 6.19 -12.30 1.48
N ILE A 168 6.75 -11.38 2.27
CA ILE A 168 6.88 -11.56 3.72
C ILE A 168 5.51 -11.78 4.36
N GLY A 169 4.52 -10.95 4.02
CA GLY A 169 3.17 -11.05 4.56
C GLY A 169 2.53 -12.41 4.27
N VAL A 170 2.63 -12.91 3.05
CA VAL A 170 2.06 -14.22 2.66
C VAL A 170 2.75 -15.37 3.42
N ILE A 171 4.08 -15.37 3.52
CA ILE A 171 4.83 -16.41 4.24
C ILE A 171 4.47 -16.39 5.75
N VAL A 172 4.53 -15.21 6.37
CA VAL A 172 4.24 -15.05 7.79
C VAL A 172 2.78 -15.40 8.10
N GLY A 173 1.85 -15.06 7.20
CA GLY A 173 0.45 -15.43 7.32
C GLY A 173 0.21 -16.93 7.29
N GLY A 174 0.95 -17.66 6.44
CA GLY A 174 0.92 -19.12 6.44
C GLY A 174 1.42 -19.72 7.76
N VAL A 175 2.55 -19.22 8.27
CA VAL A 175 3.08 -19.65 9.59
C VAL A 175 2.09 -19.36 10.71
N TRP A 176 1.53 -18.15 10.74
CA TRP A 176 0.53 -17.78 11.75
C TRP A 176 -0.72 -18.67 11.69
N ALA A 177 -1.25 -18.94 10.49
CA ALA A 177 -2.45 -19.77 10.33
C ALA A 177 -2.23 -21.20 10.87
N LEU A 178 -1.08 -21.81 10.59
CA LEU A 178 -0.72 -23.13 11.10
C LEU A 178 -0.62 -23.16 12.63
N GLN A 179 0.01 -22.14 13.23
CA GLN A 179 0.14 -22.02 14.68
C GLN A 179 -1.22 -21.79 15.33
N ALA A 180 -2.04 -20.89 14.78
CA ALA A 180 -3.37 -20.59 15.28
C ALA A 180 -4.27 -21.84 15.28
N GLN A 181 -4.24 -22.64 14.20
CA GLN A 181 -5.00 -23.89 14.13
C GLN A 181 -4.53 -24.95 15.14
N ALA A 182 -3.26 -24.94 15.52
CA ALA A 182 -2.72 -25.85 16.52
C ALA A 182 -3.04 -25.43 17.97
N GLU A 183 -3.19 -24.12 18.21
CA GLU A 183 -3.32 -23.55 19.56
C GLU A 183 -4.78 -23.24 19.96
N PHE A 184 -5.64 -22.88 18.98
CA PHE A 184 -7.00 -22.44 19.24
C PHE A 184 -8.05 -23.39 18.65
N ASP A 185 -8.96 -23.88 19.50
CA ASP A 185 -10.10 -24.71 19.09
C ASP A 185 -11.35 -23.84 18.74
N ASP A 186 -11.13 -22.66 18.13
CA ASP A 186 -12.20 -21.80 17.63
C ASP A 186 -12.62 -22.29 16.23
N PRO A 187 -13.93 -22.56 16.00
CA PRO A 187 -14.42 -23.03 14.70
C PRO A 187 -14.03 -22.11 13.52
N ARG A 188 -13.89 -20.80 13.75
CA ARG A 188 -13.47 -19.85 12.72
C ARG A 188 -12.00 -20.02 12.37
N VAL A 189 -11.15 -20.32 13.35
CA VAL A 189 -9.73 -20.59 13.16
C VAL A 189 -9.53 -21.93 12.46
N GLN A 190 -10.26 -22.95 12.88
CA GLN A 190 -10.22 -24.29 12.26
C GLN A 190 -10.77 -24.29 10.82
N ALA A 191 -11.68 -23.37 10.51
CA ALA A 191 -12.22 -23.20 9.16
C ALA A 191 -11.28 -22.40 8.21
N MET A 192 -10.15 -21.87 8.69
CA MET A 192 -9.17 -21.20 7.82
C MET A 192 -8.64 -22.17 6.78
N SER A 193 -8.84 -21.84 5.51
CA SER A 193 -8.44 -22.68 4.38
C SER A 193 -7.60 -21.87 3.40
N VAL A 194 -6.63 -22.54 2.78
CA VAL A 194 -5.87 -21.98 1.64
C VAL A 194 -6.77 -21.61 0.45
N LEU A 195 -7.99 -22.18 0.43
CA LEU A 195 -9.00 -21.92 -0.60
C LEU A 195 -9.85 -20.67 -0.29
N ASP A 196 -9.57 -19.96 0.81
CA ASP A 196 -10.27 -18.70 1.10
C ASP A 196 -10.05 -17.69 -0.05
N PRO A 197 -11.13 -17.05 -0.54
CA PRO A 197 -11.05 -16.09 -1.63
C PRO A 197 -10.05 -14.95 -1.39
N LYS A 198 -9.86 -14.51 -0.13
CA LYS A 198 -8.85 -13.48 0.19
C LYS A 198 -7.42 -13.97 -0.06
N ILE A 199 -7.12 -15.21 0.31
CA ILE A 199 -5.80 -15.81 0.09
C ILE A 199 -5.55 -15.98 -1.40
N PHE A 200 -6.55 -16.50 -2.14
CA PHE A 200 -6.46 -16.66 -3.59
C PHE A 200 -6.15 -15.33 -4.30
N ILE A 201 -6.86 -14.25 -3.94
CA ILE A 201 -6.63 -12.93 -4.55
C ILE A 201 -5.28 -12.34 -4.13
N ALA A 202 -4.84 -12.54 -2.89
CA ALA A 202 -3.50 -12.12 -2.47
C ALA A 202 -2.39 -12.84 -3.27
N LEU A 203 -2.55 -14.14 -3.51
CA LEU A 203 -1.64 -14.91 -4.36
C LEU A 203 -1.70 -14.47 -5.83
N LEU A 204 -2.89 -14.20 -6.35
CA LEU A 204 -3.05 -13.64 -7.71
C LEU A 204 -2.32 -12.29 -7.84
N CYS A 205 -2.48 -11.42 -6.85
CA CYS A 205 -1.76 -10.16 -6.77
C CYS A 205 -0.23 -10.38 -6.76
N TRP A 206 0.24 -11.34 -5.96
CA TRP A 206 1.65 -11.72 -5.91
C TRP A 206 2.17 -12.21 -7.28
N VAL A 207 1.40 -13.04 -7.97
CA VAL A 207 1.75 -13.54 -9.32
C VAL A 207 1.83 -12.37 -10.33
N VAL A 208 0.86 -11.46 -10.32
CA VAL A 208 0.83 -10.30 -11.23
C VAL A 208 2.06 -9.42 -11.05
N TYR A 209 2.41 -9.05 -9.82
CA TYR A 209 3.59 -8.23 -9.57
C TYR A 209 4.90 -8.98 -9.76
N SER A 210 4.95 -10.29 -9.48
CA SER A 210 6.10 -11.14 -9.80
C SER A 210 6.34 -11.18 -11.30
N PHE A 211 5.28 -11.33 -12.09
CA PHE A 211 5.36 -11.29 -13.55
C PHE A 211 5.83 -9.91 -14.05
N GLU A 212 5.34 -8.83 -13.48
CA GLU A 212 5.77 -7.47 -13.84
C GLU A 212 7.27 -7.27 -13.59
N LEU A 213 7.77 -7.68 -12.40
CA LEU A 213 9.20 -7.62 -12.05
C LEU A 213 10.05 -8.49 -12.98
N TYR A 214 9.58 -9.71 -13.29
CA TYR A 214 10.24 -10.60 -14.22
C TYR A 214 10.28 -10.02 -15.64
N ALA A 215 9.14 -9.56 -16.14
CA ALA A 215 9.03 -8.99 -17.49
C ALA A 215 9.94 -7.76 -17.67
N ARG A 216 10.08 -6.96 -16.61
CA ARG A 216 11.03 -5.84 -16.62
C ARG A 216 12.48 -6.30 -16.67
N ARG A 217 12.84 -7.29 -15.87
CA ARG A 217 14.24 -7.73 -15.70
C ARG A 217 14.72 -8.58 -16.88
N SER A 218 13.86 -9.47 -17.38
CA SER A 218 14.21 -10.48 -18.38
C SER A 218 13.76 -10.11 -19.79
N VAL A 219 12.65 -9.39 -19.95
CA VAL A 219 12.07 -9.05 -21.25
C VAL A 219 12.31 -7.56 -21.59
N GLY A 220 12.76 -6.77 -20.63
CA GLY A 220 13.04 -5.34 -20.83
C GLY A 220 11.78 -4.47 -20.92
N TRP A 221 10.66 -4.89 -20.33
CA TRP A 221 9.45 -4.07 -20.29
C TRP A 221 9.69 -2.79 -19.50
N THR A 222 9.26 -1.69 -20.06
CA THR A 222 9.37 -0.36 -19.43
C THR A 222 8.16 0.51 -19.76
N GLY A 223 7.96 1.53 -18.98
CA GLY A 223 7.07 2.62 -19.31
C GLY A 223 5.60 2.23 -19.33
N TRP A 224 4.95 2.35 -20.48
CA TRP A 224 3.50 2.15 -20.65
C TRP A 224 2.99 0.77 -20.20
N ARG A 225 3.78 -0.28 -20.43
CA ARG A 225 3.38 -1.65 -20.04
C ARG A 225 3.41 -1.80 -18.54
N THR A 226 4.48 -1.40 -17.88
CA THR A 226 4.60 -1.46 -16.40
C THR A 226 3.57 -0.58 -15.72
N ALA A 227 3.32 0.65 -16.21
CA ALA A 227 2.28 1.52 -15.69
C ALA A 227 0.88 0.89 -15.72
N LYS A 228 0.55 0.15 -16.79
CA LYS A 228 -0.72 -0.61 -16.86
C LYS A 228 -0.79 -1.71 -15.82
N PHE A 229 0.28 -2.49 -15.66
CA PHE A 229 0.30 -3.59 -14.70
C PHE A 229 0.19 -3.10 -13.26
N SER A 230 0.81 -1.98 -12.91
CA SER A 230 0.66 -1.35 -11.59
C SER A 230 -0.79 -0.97 -11.30
N ILE A 231 -1.51 -0.43 -12.30
CA ILE A 231 -2.93 -0.07 -12.14
C ILE A 231 -3.79 -1.32 -12.00
N ILE A 232 -3.58 -2.34 -12.86
CA ILE A 232 -4.32 -3.61 -12.81
C ILE A 232 -4.05 -4.33 -11.48
N GLY A 233 -2.79 -4.43 -11.06
CA GLY A 233 -2.41 -5.06 -9.81
C GLY A 233 -3.06 -4.39 -8.60
N PHE A 234 -3.10 -3.06 -8.57
CA PHE A 234 -3.79 -2.34 -7.49
C PHE A 234 -5.32 -2.47 -7.56
N ALA A 235 -5.90 -2.56 -8.74
CA ALA A 235 -7.32 -2.89 -8.88
C ALA A 235 -7.65 -4.27 -8.28
N ILE A 236 -6.77 -5.27 -8.44
CA ILE A 236 -6.90 -6.58 -7.79
C ILE A 236 -6.82 -6.44 -6.26
N VAL A 237 -5.91 -5.60 -5.73
CA VAL A 237 -5.85 -5.29 -4.29
C VAL A 237 -7.17 -4.70 -3.80
N LEU A 238 -7.75 -3.75 -4.52
CA LEU A 238 -9.03 -3.14 -4.16
C LEU A 238 -10.18 -4.17 -4.19
N LEU A 239 -10.18 -5.10 -5.14
CA LEU A 239 -11.15 -6.20 -5.17
C LEU A 239 -11.04 -7.10 -3.93
N ASN A 240 -9.83 -7.33 -3.43
CA ASN A 240 -9.62 -8.07 -2.19
C ASN A 240 -10.20 -7.34 -0.96
N PHE A 241 -10.03 -6.04 -0.90
CA PHE A 241 -10.46 -5.23 0.25
C PHE A 241 -11.97 -4.99 0.29
N LEU A 242 -12.59 -4.60 -0.83
CA LEU A 242 -13.97 -4.13 -0.88
C LEU A 242 -14.99 -5.26 -1.10
N PRO A 243 -15.06 -5.93 -2.27
CA PRO A 243 -16.12 -6.91 -2.49
C PRO A 243 -15.83 -8.27 -1.89
N VAL A 244 -14.60 -8.76 -1.96
CA VAL A 244 -14.26 -10.10 -1.46
C VAL A 244 -14.22 -10.13 0.05
N GLY A 245 -13.65 -9.09 0.68
CA GLY A 245 -13.64 -8.97 2.14
C GLY A 245 -15.03 -8.86 2.74
N TYR A 246 -15.99 -8.24 2.04
CA TYR A 246 -17.34 -8.00 2.57
C TYR A 246 -18.35 -9.09 2.19
N PHE A 247 -18.33 -9.59 0.95
CA PHE A 247 -19.36 -10.47 0.44
C PHE A 247 -19.00 -11.95 0.39
N LEU A 248 -17.72 -12.29 0.23
CA LEU A 248 -17.29 -13.65 -0.08
C LEU A 248 -16.54 -14.36 1.05
N THR A 249 -15.96 -13.61 1.99
CA THR A 249 -15.16 -14.20 3.07
C THR A 249 -15.99 -14.38 4.32
N ARG A 250 -16.12 -15.61 4.78
CA ARG A 250 -16.80 -15.95 6.05
C ARG A 250 -15.83 -16.18 7.23
N THR A 251 -14.58 -16.52 6.95
CA THR A 251 -13.60 -16.98 7.94
C THR A 251 -12.55 -15.94 8.33
N HIS A 252 -12.27 -14.94 7.48
CA HIS A 252 -11.27 -13.89 7.74
C HIS A 252 -11.88 -12.53 8.16
N ASN A 253 -13.09 -12.51 8.69
CA ASN A 253 -13.74 -11.32 9.26
C ASN A 253 -13.70 -11.40 10.80
N PHE A 254 -12.52 -11.07 11.34
CA PHE A 254 -12.33 -10.87 12.77
C PHE A 254 -12.53 -9.40 13.16
#